data_d95c7ffde77cd62dccbdbd275159fd0d
#
_entry.id   d95c7ffde77cd62dccbdbd275159fd0d
#
_cell.length_a   1.000
_cell.length_b   1.000
_cell.length_c   1.000
_cell.angle_alpha   90.00
_cell.angle_beta   90.00
_cell.angle_gamma   90.00
#
_symmetry.space_group_name_H-M   'P 1'
#
loop_
_entity.id
_entity.type
_entity.pdbx_description
1 polymer ?
#
loop_
_entity_poly.entity_id
_entity_poly.type
_entity_poly.pdbx_seq_one_letter_code
_entity_poly.pdbx_strand_id
1 'polypeptide(L)'
;MRLLGALYAVLTGDLQGGSTITTQVIKNTLLKELAQARTLERKVKEWVLALELERRYTKAEILEMYLNVVPWGGNAVGIRAAAEAYFGKDPAALTLAEGLYLASLIPAPNARYQDLEGVRRRMRRLLDEMVREGCITEALAEQAWKEPLKPRGWEVRYDEEGN
;
A
#
# COMPACT_ATOMS: atom_id res chain seq x y z
N MET A 1 16.93 -4.50 10.22
CA MET A 1 17.79 -4.78 9.07
C MET A 1 17.46 -3.98 7.80
N ARG A 2 16.19 -3.69 7.43
CA ARG A 2 15.86 -2.94 6.20
C ARG A 2 16.32 -1.47 6.20
N LEU A 3 16.32 -0.80 7.34
CA LEU A 3 16.81 0.58 7.48
C LEU A 3 18.32 0.71 7.23
N LEU A 4 19.12 -0.26 7.70
CA LEU A 4 20.56 -0.30 7.44
C LEU A 4 20.87 -0.57 5.97
N GLY A 5 20.08 -1.44 5.30
CA GLY A 5 20.19 -1.67 3.86
C GLY A 5 19.84 -0.43 3.04
N ALA A 6 18.80 0.33 3.45
CA ALA A 6 18.43 1.58 2.82
C ALA A 6 19.48 2.68 3.02
N LEU A 7 20.06 2.76 4.23
CA LEU A 7 21.18 3.69 4.52
C LEU A 7 22.39 3.35 3.65
N TYR A 8 22.73 2.08 3.53
CA TYR A 8 23.82 1.62 2.67
C TYR A 8 23.56 1.98 1.19
N ALA A 9 22.35 1.70 0.67
CA ALA A 9 21.97 2.01 -0.70
C ALA A 9 22.03 3.49 -1.02
N VAL A 10 21.61 4.36 -0.07
CA VAL A 10 21.73 5.82 -0.21
C VAL A 10 23.18 6.28 -0.21
N LEU A 11 24.01 5.72 0.67
CA LEU A 11 25.44 6.04 0.75
C LEU A 11 26.23 5.58 -0.48
N THR A 12 25.77 4.52 -1.14
CA THR A 12 26.38 3.97 -2.37
C THR A 12 25.78 4.54 -3.66
N GLY A 13 24.81 5.46 -3.56
CA GLY A 13 24.14 6.05 -4.73
C GLY A 13 22.99 5.22 -5.30
N ASP A 14 22.69 4.06 -4.74
CA ASP A 14 21.55 3.23 -5.12
C ASP A 14 20.29 3.68 -4.34
N LEU A 15 19.52 4.56 -4.94
CA LEU A 15 18.30 5.14 -4.34
C LEU A 15 17.07 4.22 -4.47
N GLN A 16 17.24 2.97 -4.88
CA GLN A 16 16.13 2.02 -5.02
C GLN A 16 15.95 1.14 -3.78
N GLY A 17 14.79 1.23 -3.15
CA GLY A 17 14.25 0.22 -2.25
C GLY A 17 14.70 0.28 -0.79
N GLY A 18 14.01 0.93 0.05
CA GLY A 18 14.16 0.95 1.52
C GLY A 18 13.05 1.73 2.20
N SER A 19 11.97 1.97 1.46
CA SER A 19 10.80 2.64 2.05
C SER A 19 10.01 1.67 2.90
N THR A 20 9.93 1.95 4.21
CA THR A 20 9.02 1.28 5.14
C THR A 20 7.61 1.89 5.02
N ILE A 21 6.60 1.25 5.60
CA ILE A 21 5.25 1.83 5.72
C ILE A 21 5.34 3.22 6.37
N THR A 22 6.14 3.37 7.42
CA THR A 22 6.35 4.64 8.13
C THR A 22 6.88 5.75 7.22
N THR A 23 7.91 5.46 6.42
CA THR A 23 8.44 6.44 5.47
C THR A 23 7.46 6.76 4.35
N GLN A 24 6.58 5.82 3.97
CA GLN A 24 5.52 6.08 3.01
C GLN A 24 4.42 6.98 3.58
N VAL A 25 4.06 6.83 4.87
CA VAL A 25 3.16 7.79 5.55
C VAL A 25 3.74 9.19 5.45
N ILE A 26 5.00 9.38 5.84
CA ILE A 26 5.68 10.69 5.78
C ILE A 26 5.67 11.26 4.36
N LYS A 27 6.00 10.43 3.37
CA LYS A 27 6.02 10.84 1.96
C LYS A 27 4.64 11.29 1.45
N ASN A 28 3.59 10.55 1.81
CA ASN A 28 2.24 10.82 1.32
C ASN A 28 1.51 11.94 2.09
N THR A 29 2.05 12.38 3.23
CA THR A 29 1.50 13.44 4.08
C THR A 29 2.41 14.67 4.13
N LEU A 30 3.42 14.65 4.98
CA LEU A 30 4.26 15.80 5.30
C LEU A 30 5.19 16.22 4.16
N LEU A 31 5.59 15.30 3.29
CA LEU A 31 6.50 15.57 2.18
C LEU A 31 5.85 15.39 0.81
N LYS A 32 4.52 15.50 0.74
CA LYS A 32 3.77 15.30 -0.51
C LYS A 32 4.25 16.21 -1.64
N GLU A 33 4.50 17.48 -1.35
CA GLU A 33 4.99 18.46 -2.33
C GLU A 33 6.42 18.16 -2.82
N LEU A 34 7.22 17.51 -1.97
CA LEU A 34 8.59 17.09 -2.31
C LEU A 34 8.66 15.64 -2.83
N ALA A 35 7.52 14.99 -3.02
CA ALA A 35 7.46 13.54 -3.33
C ALA A 35 8.19 13.20 -4.64
N GLN A 36 8.25 14.10 -5.59
CA GLN A 36 8.93 13.91 -6.88
C GLN A 36 10.43 14.22 -6.84
N ALA A 37 10.91 14.98 -5.85
CA ALA A 37 12.32 15.30 -5.73
C ALA A 37 13.11 14.07 -5.20
N ARG A 38 14.01 13.53 -6.01
CA ARG A 38 14.89 12.41 -5.62
C ARG A 38 16.21 12.94 -5.05
N THR A 39 16.16 13.69 -3.95
CA THR A 39 17.35 14.26 -3.32
C THR A 39 17.72 13.50 -2.05
N LEU A 40 19.01 13.51 -1.71
CA LEU A 40 19.53 12.96 -0.46
C LEU A 40 18.91 13.69 0.75
N GLU A 41 18.78 15.01 0.67
CA GLU A 41 18.18 15.83 1.71
C GLU A 41 16.75 15.37 2.03
N ARG A 42 15.92 15.12 1.01
CA ARG A 42 14.58 14.58 1.21
C ARG A 42 14.61 13.23 1.90
N LYS A 43 15.54 12.35 1.52
CA LYS A 43 15.68 11.03 2.16
C LYS A 43 16.06 11.13 3.64
N VAL A 44 16.94 12.02 3.98
CA VAL A 44 17.30 12.27 5.38
C VAL A 44 16.10 12.81 6.16
N LYS A 45 15.35 13.76 5.60
CA LYS A 45 14.10 14.25 6.22
C LYS A 45 13.07 13.14 6.42
N GLU A 46 12.85 12.28 5.41
CA GLU A 46 11.97 11.11 5.53
C GLU A 46 12.37 10.22 6.71
N TRP A 47 13.64 9.93 6.89
CA TRP A 47 14.12 9.06 7.97
C TRP A 47 13.99 9.70 9.35
N VAL A 48 14.37 10.94 9.49
CA VAL A 48 14.23 11.65 10.78
C VAL A 48 12.77 11.71 11.22
N LEU A 49 11.88 12.07 10.31
CA LEU A 49 10.44 12.12 10.58
C LEU A 49 9.86 10.71 10.85
N ALA A 50 10.34 9.69 10.14
CA ALA A 50 9.90 8.31 10.37
C ALA A 50 10.30 7.80 11.75
N LEU A 51 11.53 8.08 12.20
CA LEU A 51 11.99 7.75 13.54
C LEU A 51 11.14 8.43 14.63
N GLU A 52 10.82 9.70 14.42
CA GLU A 52 9.98 10.45 15.35
C GLU A 52 8.54 9.90 15.37
N LEU A 53 8.00 9.50 14.22
CA LEU A 53 6.69 8.87 14.13
C LEU A 53 6.66 7.53 14.88
N GLU A 54 7.67 6.66 14.67
CA GLU A 54 7.79 5.37 15.34
C GLU A 54 8.02 5.48 16.86
N ARG A 55 8.57 6.61 17.31
CA ARG A 55 8.71 6.90 18.74
C ARG A 55 7.41 7.28 19.43
N ARG A 56 6.48 7.92 18.68
CA ARG A 56 5.23 8.48 19.23
C ARG A 56 4.03 7.57 19.06
N TYR A 57 4.03 6.72 18.04
CA TYR A 57 2.88 5.93 17.64
C TYR A 57 3.23 4.44 17.57
N THR A 58 2.26 3.61 17.89
CA THR A 58 2.36 2.16 17.74
C THR A 58 2.36 1.76 16.26
N LYS A 59 2.80 0.53 15.98
CA LYS A 59 2.74 -0.02 14.60
C LYS A 59 1.33 -0.07 14.05
N ALA A 60 0.33 -0.32 14.89
CA ALA A 60 -1.08 -0.36 14.49
C ALA A 60 -1.58 1.02 14.07
N GLU A 61 -1.27 2.07 14.84
CA GLU A 61 -1.63 3.45 14.50
C GLU A 61 -0.92 3.91 13.22
N ILE A 62 0.35 3.56 13.03
CA ILE A 62 1.09 3.87 11.80
C ILE A 62 0.48 3.15 10.60
N LEU A 63 0.06 1.89 10.75
CA LEU A 63 -0.62 1.14 9.70
C LEU A 63 -1.97 1.78 9.36
N GLU A 64 -2.73 2.20 10.36
CA GLU A 64 -3.99 2.93 10.15
C GLU A 64 -3.77 4.24 9.38
N MET A 65 -2.79 5.05 9.80
CA MET A 65 -2.39 6.25 9.06
C MET A 65 -2.06 5.94 7.61
N TYR A 66 -1.26 4.88 7.38
CA TYR A 66 -0.87 4.44 6.04
C TYR A 66 -2.08 4.10 5.18
N LEU A 67 -2.98 3.26 5.68
CA LEU A 67 -4.17 2.84 4.96
C LEU A 67 -5.09 4.02 4.59
N ASN A 68 -5.08 5.08 5.41
CA ASN A 68 -5.89 6.27 5.18
C ASN A 68 -5.27 7.29 4.20
N VAL A 69 -3.96 7.20 3.91
CA VAL A 69 -3.27 8.20 3.07
C VAL A 69 -2.68 7.63 1.78
N VAL A 70 -2.57 6.31 1.67
CA VAL A 70 -2.00 5.68 0.48
C VAL A 70 -2.98 5.77 -0.69
N PRO A 71 -2.50 6.08 -1.91
CA PRO A 71 -3.32 6.03 -3.11
C PRO A 71 -3.59 4.58 -3.54
N TRP A 72 -4.84 4.31 -3.91
CA TRP A 72 -5.33 2.99 -4.31
C TRP A 72 -5.65 2.89 -5.81
N GLY A 73 -5.35 3.93 -6.57
CA GLY A 73 -5.63 4.05 -7.99
C GLY A 73 -6.78 4.99 -8.31
N GLY A 74 -6.75 5.57 -9.50
CA GLY A 74 -7.64 6.66 -9.86
C GLY A 74 -7.53 7.80 -8.84
N ASN A 75 -8.67 8.30 -8.40
CA ASN A 75 -8.76 9.33 -7.37
C ASN A 75 -9.00 8.74 -5.96
N ALA A 76 -8.94 7.41 -5.80
CA ALA A 76 -9.17 6.76 -4.51
C ALA A 76 -7.93 6.93 -3.61
N VAL A 77 -8.05 7.79 -2.60
CA VAL A 77 -7.07 7.96 -1.52
C VAL A 77 -7.67 7.47 -0.22
N GLY A 78 -6.96 6.57 0.45
CA GLY A 78 -7.41 5.93 1.67
C GLY A 78 -8.29 4.70 1.45
N ILE A 79 -8.26 3.79 2.44
CA ILE A 79 -8.92 2.48 2.37
C ILE A 79 -10.44 2.59 2.25
N ARG A 80 -11.07 3.62 2.85
CA ARG A 80 -12.52 3.84 2.75
C ARG A 80 -12.93 4.12 1.31
N ALA A 81 -12.23 5.05 0.65
CA ALA A 81 -12.50 5.38 -0.75
C ALA A 81 -12.23 4.17 -1.66
N ALA A 82 -11.18 3.39 -1.38
CA ALA A 82 -10.88 2.18 -2.13
C ALA A 82 -11.95 1.11 -1.96
N ALA A 83 -12.35 0.79 -0.73
CA ALA A 83 -13.38 -0.23 -0.45
C ALA A 83 -14.72 0.13 -1.14
N GLU A 84 -15.11 1.39 -1.07
CA GLU A 84 -16.31 1.87 -1.76
C GLU A 84 -16.17 1.81 -3.29
N ALA A 85 -15.05 2.31 -3.85
CA ALA A 85 -14.85 2.35 -5.29
C ALA A 85 -14.79 0.94 -5.91
N TYR A 86 -14.04 0.02 -5.29
CA TYR A 86 -13.82 -1.32 -5.84
C TYR A 86 -14.92 -2.31 -5.52
N PHE A 87 -15.55 -2.21 -4.34
CA PHE A 87 -16.50 -3.22 -3.85
C PHE A 87 -17.83 -2.65 -3.40
N GLY A 88 -17.97 -1.33 -3.24
CA GLY A 88 -19.16 -0.68 -2.70
C GLY A 88 -19.44 -1.04 -1.26
N LYS A 89 -18.38 -1.19 -0.46
CA LYS A 89 -18.42 -1.66 0.93
C LYS A 89 -17.68 -0.71 1.87
N ASP A 90 -18.08 -0.75 3.13
CA ASP A 90 -17.24 -0.22 4.21
C ASP A 90 -15.98 -1.10 4.37
N PRO A 91 -14.80 -0.55 4.71
CA PRO A 91 -13.59 -1.33 4.96
C PRO A 91 -13.76 -2.50 5.92
N ALA A 92 -14.58 -2.34 6.96
CA ALA A 92 -14.87 -3.39 7.93
C ALA A 92 -15.68 -4.58 7.37
N ALA A 93 -16.34 -4.38 6.23
CA ALA A 93 -17.14 -5.40 5.54
C ALA A 93 -16.37 -6.10 4.41
N LEU A 94 -15.11 -5.76 4.17
CA LEU A 94 -14.27 -6.43 3.19
C LEU A 94 -13.97 -7.86 3.63
N THR A 95 -14.07 -8.79 2.69
CA THR A 95 -13.58 -10.16 2.90
C THR A 95 -12.05 -10.21 2.84
N LEU A 96 -11.47 -11.33 3.27
CA LEU A 96 -10.01 -11.54 3.16
C LEU A 96 -9.56 -11.44 1.69
N ALA A 97 -10.31 -12.03 0.77
CA ALA A 97 -10.00 -11.98 -0.66
C ALA A 97 -10.04 -10.55 -1.22
N GLU A 98 -11.03 -9.76 -0.85
CA GLU A 98 -11.17 -8.36 -1.24
C GLU A 98 -10.04 -7.49 -0.66
N GLY A 99 -9.71 -7.68 0.62
CA GLY A 99 -8.59 -7.00 1.27
C GLY A 99 -7.25 -7.33 0.59
N LEU A 100 -7.01 -8.60 0.24
CA LEU A 100 -5.82 -9.05 -0.48
C LEU A 100 -5.75 -8.48 -1.91
N TYR A 101 -6.90 -8.38 -2.58
CA TYR A 101 -6.96 -7.72 -3.89
C TYR A 101 -6.48 -6.28 -3.78
N LEU A 102 -7.06 -5.50 -2.86
CA LEU A 102 -6.63 -4.12 -2.62
C LEU A 102 -5.14 -4.04 -2.27
N ALA A 103 -4.67 -4.82 -1.30
CA ALA A 103 -3.26 -4.85 -0.91
C ALA A 103 -2.32 -5.17 -2.08
N SER A 104 -2.79 -5.98 -3.04
CA SER A 104 -2.03 -6.33 -4.24
C SER A 104 -1.88 -5.17 -5.21
N LEU A 105 -2.76 -4.17 -5.15
CA LEU A 105 -2.69 -2.99 -6.02
C LEU A 105 -1.67 -1.93 -5.54
N ILE A 106 -1.48 -1.80 -4.23
CA ILE A 106 -0.75 -0.67 -3.60
C ILE A 106 0.56 -0.26 -4.30
N PRO A 107 1.48 -1.17 -4.68
CA PRO A 107 2.77 -0.74 -5.25
C PRO A 107 2.68 0.00 -6.59
N ALA A 108 1.62 -0.25 -7.37
CA ALA A 108 1.39 0.40 -8.66
C ALA A 108 -0.10 0.31 -9.04
N PRO A 109 -0.99 1.02 -8.34
CA PRO A 109 -2.43 0.77 -8.43
C PRO A 109 -2.98 0.89 -9.86
N ASN A 110 -2.65 1.97 -10.56
CA ASN A 110 -3.16 2.23 -11.92
C ASN A 110 -2.70 1.19 -12.95
N ALA A 111 -1.44 0.76 -12.87
CA ALA A 111 -0.91 -0.27 -13.78
C ALA A 111 -1.45 -1.66 -13.45
N ARG A 112 -1.60 -1.99 -12.16
CA ARG A 112 -2.04 -3.31 -11.71
C ARG A 112 -3.52 -3.55 -11.88
N TYR A 113 -4.31 -2.52 -11.80
CA TYR A 113 -5.73 -2.61 -12.08
C TYR A 113 -6.03 -3.25 -13.44
N GLN A 114 -5.18 -3.02 -14.44
CA GLN A 114 -5.31 -3.59 -15.78
C GLN A 114 -4.70 -5.00 -15.93
N ASP A 115 -3.88 -5.45 -14.96
CA ASP A 115 -3.22 -6.76 -14.95
C ASP A 115 -3.84 -7.70 -13.90
N LEU A 116 -5.03 -8.20 -14.18
CA LEU A 116 -5.75 -9.10 -13.27
C LEU A 116 -4.97 -10.38 -12.96
N GLU A 117 -4.25 -10.93 -13.93
CA GLU A 117 -3.43 -12.12 -13.69
C GLU A 117 -2.25 -11.85 -12.77
N GLY A 118 -1.56 -10.73 -12.96
CA GLY A 118 -0.49 -10.29 -12.07
C GLY A 118 -0.98 -10.03 -10.65
N VAL A 119 -2.16 -9.44 -10.51
CA VAL A 119 -2.83 -9.25 -9.20
C VAL A 119 -3.12 -10.61 -8.56
N ARG A 120 -3.72 -11.56 -9.29
CA ARG A 120 -4.01 -12.90 -8.76
C ARG A 120 -2.73 -13.64 -8.34
N ARG A 121 -1.68 -13.63 -9.15
CA ARG A 121 -0.37 -14.21 -8.76
C ARG A 121 0.18 -13.59 -7.49
N ARG A 122 -0.02 -12.29 -7.29
CA ARG A 122 0.42 -11.59 -6.07
C ARG A 122 -0.44 -11.97 -4.88
N MET A 123 -1.76 -12.04 -5.04
CA MET A 123 -2.67 -12.49 -3.99
C MET A 123 -2.30 -13.89 -3.49
N ARG A 124 -2.01 -14.83 -4.40
CA ARG A 124 -1.58 -16.17 -4.01
C ARG A 124 -0.32 -16.14 -3.15
N ARG A 125 0.70 -15.38 -3.57
CA ARG A 125 1.93 -15.23 -2.80
C ARG A 125 1.69 -14.61 -1.42
N LEU A 126 0.77 -13.63 -1.30
CA LEU A 126 0.41 -13.04 -0.01
C LEU A 126 -0.30 -14.05 0.89
N LEU A 127 -1.21 -14.87 0.35
CA LEU A 127 -1.85 -15.94 1.10
C LEU A 127 -0.82 -16.96 1.63
N ASP A 128 0.07 -17.43 0.76
CA ASP A 128 1.14 -18.37 1.14
C ASP A 128 2.05 -17.78 2.22
N GLU A 129 2.37 -16.48 2.13
CA GLU A 129 3.13 -15.74 3.15
C GLU A 129 2.39 -15.67 4.47
N MET A 130 1.09 -15.32 4.46
CA MET A 130 0.26 -15.21 5.66
C MET A 130 0.11 -16.56 6.37
N VAL A 131 0.02 -17.66 5.62
CA VAL A 131 0.03 -19.02 6.19
C VAL A 131 1.39 -19.33 6.81
N ARG A 132 2.47 -19.07 6.10
CA ARG A 132 3.83 -19.31 6.59
C ARG A 132 4.15 -18.55 7.88
N GLU A 133 3.68 -17.31 7.98
CA GLU A 133 3.84 -16.47 9.17
C GLU A 133 2.81 -16.78 10.28
N GLY A 134 1.92 -17.74 10.06
CA GLY A 134 0.90 -18.14 11.04
C GLY A 134 -0.22 -17.12 11.22
N CYS A 135 -0.37 -16.16 10.31
CA CYS A 135 -1.43 -15.15 10.37
C CYS A 135 -2.81 -15.73 10.06
N ILE A 136 -2.87 -16.74 9.19
CA ILE A 136 -4.09 -17.44 8.81
C ILE A 136 -3.82 -18.94 8.65
N THR A 137 -4.88 -19.77 8.70
CA THR A 137 -4.80 -21.20 8.39
C THR A 137 -4.82 -21.47 6.89
N GLU A 138 -4.28 -22.63 6.46
CA GLU A 138 -4.38 -23.07 5.07
C GLU A 138 -5.82 -23.14 4.57
N ALA A 139 -6.73 -23.62 5.41
CA ALA A 139 -8.15 -23.71 5.09
C ALA A 139 -8.75 -22.33 4.76
N LEU A 140 -8.43 -21.32 5.55
CA LEU A 140 -8.88 -19.93 5.32
C LEU A 140 -8.23 -19.34 4.06
N ALA A 141 -6.96 -19.64 3.81
CA ALA A 141 -6.28 -19.22 2.59
C ALA A 141 -6.93 -19.82 1.33
N GLU A 142 -7.26 -21.11 1.33
CA GLU A 142 -7.95 -21.78 0.23
C GLU A 142 -9.39 -21.28 0.04
N GLN A 143 -10.09 -20.99 1.13
CA GLN A 143 -11.41 -20.36 1.06
C GLN A 143 -11.33 -18.99 0.38
N ALA A 144 -10.42 -18.12 0.81
CA ALA A 144 -10.23 -16.81 0.22
C ALA A 144 -9.77 -16.88 -1.25
N TRP A 145 -8.94 -17.88 -1.59
CA TRP A 145 -8.50 -18.08 -2.98
C TRP A 145 -9.64 -18.46 -3.92
N LYS A 146 -10.59 -19.25 -3.46
CA LYS A 146 -11.76 -19.70 -4.23
C LYS A 146 -12.89 -18.68 -4.27
N GLU A 147 -12.84 -17.67 -3.43
CA GLU A 147 -13.85 -16.62 -3.41
C GLU A 147 -13.88 -15.85 -4.73
N PRO A 148 -15.06 -15.73 -5.38
CA PRO A 148 -15.18 -14.98 -6.62
C PRO A 148 -15.03 -13.48 -6.37
N LEU A 149 -13.95 -12.90 -6.85
CA LEU A 149 -13.72 -11.46 -6.81
C LEU A 149 -14.48 -10.77 -7.95
N LYS A 150 -15.26 -9.78 -7.60
CA LYS A 150 -16.00 -8.94 -8.56
C LYS A 150 -15.71 -7.45 -8.26
N PRO A 151 -14.48 -6.98 -8.48
CA PRO A 151 -14.21 -5.57 -8.30
C PRO A 151 -15.01 -4.77 -9.32
N ARG A 152 -15.65 -3.69 -8.88
CA ARG A 152 -16.28 -2.72 -9.77
C ARG A 152 -15.18 -2.04 -10.58
N GLY A 153 -15.45 -1.77 -11.86
CA GLY A 153 -14.63 -0.86 -12.62
C GLY A 153 -14.70 0.53 -11.97
N TRP A 154 -13.55 1.14 -11.72
CA TRP A 154 -13.54 2.56 -11.39
C TRP A 154 -13.33 3.34 -12.70
N GLU A 155 -14.27 4.23 -12.99
CA GLU A 155 -14.09 5.23 -14.02
C GLU A 155 -13.22 6.33 -13.42
N VAL A 156 -12.11 6.64 -14.08
CA VAL A 156 -11.36 7.85 -13.77
C VAL A 156 -12.26 9.00 -14.18
N ARG A 157 -12.93 9.62 -13.23
CA ARG A 157 -13.66 10.86 -13.47
C ARG A 157 -12.65 11.99 -13.38
N TYR A 158 -12.29 12.50 -14.53
CA TYR A 158 -11.62 13.79 -14.60
C TYR A 158 -12.66 14.87 -14.29
N ASP A 159 -12.28 15.89 -13.55
CA ASP A 159 -13.07 17.12 -13.49
C ASP A 159 -13.06 17.82 -14.87
N GLU A 160 -13.86 18.88 -15.02
CA GLU A 160 -13.93 19.63 -16.27
C GLU A 160 -12.59 20.28 -16.68
N GLU A 161 -11.62 20.32 -15.77
CA GLU A 161 -10.25 20.83 -15.96
C GLU A 161 -9.25 19.72 -16.29
N GLY A 162 -9.67 18.45 -16.32
CA GLY A 162 -8.84 17.30 -16.70
C GLY A 162 -7.89 16.78 -15.61
N ASN A 163 -8.11 17.13 -14.32
CA ASN A 163 -7.34 16.66 -13.17
C ASN A 163 -7.86 15.33 -12.65
#